data_8d68e424ee1c4042a5ee9a9ae9eb1345
#
_entry.id   8d68e424ee1c4042a5ee9a9ae9eb1345
#
_cell.length_a   1.000
_cell.length_b   1.000
_cell.length_c   1.000
_cell.angle_alpha   90.00
_cell.angle_beta   90.00
_cell.angle_gamma   90.00
#
_symmetry.space_group_name_H-M   'P 1'
#
loop_
_entity.id
_entity.type
_entity.pdbx_description
1 polymer ?
#
loop_
_entity_poly.entity_id
_entity_poly.type
_entity_poly.pdbx_seq_one_letter_code
_entity_poly.pdbx_strand_id
1 'polypeptide(L)'
;MIKDIIAANETVKPNRNEMEILHTHFPQCFNADGEFDIDKFQELIKDSVGIAHEGYDLNFLGKSYAKLLASIDTTTVIIPDEEHNSKPENINSKNIYISGDNLDGLKHLLKSYSGKVKCIYIDPPYNTGSDGFVYNDNFNFTSEELQTKLSISEEQANKILDLTKRGSASHSAWLMFMASRLQLAKDLLNEDGVIFISIDNHEYANLKLLCDSIFGEENFIEMFSWVKTSTPPSLSTKSRKTNEYILCYEKLRNDYKYLGETLDGGDQPLLNTGNARRTLTFPKEKVYFSSHSMRGHIKPYTSEIGVTLNNSINVNEEGFADNNIILDGEFKWTEEFLANEIDKGTTFIIKSNKLSIRFIRDEEGWKRPTNFIKESIISPVL
;
A
#
# COMPACT_ATOMS: atom_id res chain seq x y z
N MET A 1 -26.45 -0.33 11.38
CA MET A 1 -25.04 -0.78 11.40
C MET A 1 -24.80 -1.86 12.45
N ILE A 2 -24.81 -1.60 13.77
CA ILE A 2 -24.67 -2.67 14.80
C ILE A 2 -25.81 -3.69 14.68
N LYS A 3 -27.05 -3.24 14.43
CA LYS A 3 -28.18 -4.12 14.17
C LYS A 3 -27.99 -5.01 12.95
N ASP A 4 -27.29 -4.53 11.93
CA ASP A 4 -27.00 -5.30 10.71
C ASP A 4 -25.95 -6.38 10.98
N ILE A 5 -24.96 -6.11 11.86
CA ILE A 5 -23.96 -7.09 12.30
C ILE A 5 -24.62 -8.19 13.14
N ILE A 6 -25.55 -7.81 14.02
CA ILE A 6 -26.27 -8.76 14.91
C ILE A 6 -27.33 -9.55 14.14
N ALA A 7 -28.00 -8.94 13.17
CA ALA A 7 -29.08 -9.55 12.39
C ALA A 7 -28.58 -10.43 11.23
N ALA A 8 -27.30 -10.38 10.86
CA ALA A 8 -26.72 -11.25 9.84
C ALA A 8 -26.66 -12.69 10.36
N ASN A 9 -27.68 -13.49 10.06
CA ASN A 9 -27.79 -14.90 10.47
C ASN A 9 -26.85 -15.85 9.68
N GLU A 10 -26.18 -15.35 8.65
CA GLU A 10 -25.26 -16.16 7.85
C GLU A 10 -23.85 -16.02 8.37
N THR A 11 -23.21 -17.12 8.71
CA THR A 11 -21.80 -17.21 9.05
C THR A 11 -20.99 -17.06 7.78
N VAL A 12 -20.28 -15.94 7.63
CA VAL A 12 -19.29 -15.77 6.55
C VAL A 12 -17.99 -16.42 7.02
N LYS A 13 -17.48 -17.35 6.23
CA LYS A 13 -16.17 -18.01 6.48
C LYS A 13 -15.10 -17.39 5.60
N PRO A 14 -13.84 -17.31 6.08
CA PRO A 14 -12.72 -16.94 5.25
C PRO A 14 -12.59 -17.86 4.03
N ASN A 15 -12.13 -17.31 2.90
CA ASN A 15 -12.05 -17.98 1.59
C ASN A 15 -13.40 -18.47 1.03
N ARG A 16 -14.52 -17.90 1.48
CA ARG A 16 -15.84 -18.26 0.94
C ARG A 16 -15.95 -17.94 -0.55
N ASN A 17 -15.43 -16.81 -0.97
CA ASN A 17 -15.46 -16.41 -2.38
C ASN A 17 -14.65 -17.36 -3.26
N GLU A 18 -13.46 -17.76 -2.83
CA GLU A 18 -12.63 -18.72 -3.52
C GLU A 18 -13.32 -20.09 -3.61
N MET A 19 -13.95 -20.54 -2.53
CA MET A 19 -14.69 -21.79 -2.52
C MET A 19 -15.95 -21.74 -3.39
N GLU A 20 -16.67 -20.60 -3.43
CA GLU A 20 -17.80 -20.39 -4.33
C GLU A 20 -17.38 -20.39 -5.80
N ILE A 21 -16.24 -19.79 -6.13
CA ILE A 21 -15.64 -19.84 -7.47
C ILE A 21 -15.30 -21.28 -7.86
N LEU A 22 -14.62 -22.03 -6.98
CA LEU A 22 -14.28 -23.42 -7.22
C LEU A 22 -15.55 -24.29 -7.39
N HIS A 23 -16.55 -24.12 -6.54
CA HIS A 23 -17.83 -24.82 -6.67
C HIS A 23 -18.57 -24.50 -7.96
N THR A 24 -18.53 -23.24 -8.37
CA THR A 24 -19.23 -22.75 -9.57
C THR A 24 -18.55 -23.24 -10.84
N HIS A 25 -17.23 -23.17 -10.92
CA HIS A 25 -16.48 -23.44 -12.14
C HIS A 25 -15.91 -24.87 -12.20
N PHE A 26 -15.73 -25.53 -11.07
CA PHE A 26 -15.16 -26.87 -10.97
C PHE A 26 -15.99 -27.81 -10.06
N PRO A 27 -17.33 -27.89 -10.24
CA PRO A 27 -18.19 -28.69 -9.38
C PRO A 27 -17.81 -30.19 -9.38
N GLN A 28 -17.22 -30.67 -10.47
CA GLN A 28 -16.75 -32.05 -10.59
C GLN A 28 -15.58 -32.41 -9.69
N CYS A 29 -14.87 -31.41 -9.16
CA CYS A 29 -13.76 -31.59 -8.21
C CYS A 29 -14.24 -31.65 -6.74
N PHE A 30 -15.54 -31.72 -6.50
CA PHE A 30 -16.08 -31.93 -5.15
C PHE A 30 -16.66 -33.35 -5.01
N ASN A 31 -16.43 -33.96 -3.85
CA ASN A 31 -17.07 -35.23 -3.51
C ASN A 31 -18.51 -35.04 -2.97
N ALA A 32 -19.21 -36.14 -2.67
CA ALA A 32 -20.57 -36.11 -2.16
C ALA A 32 -20.70 -35.41 -0.79
N ASP A 33 -19.63 -35.33 -0.02
CA ASP A 33 -19.54 -34.70 1.29
C ASP A 33 -19.16 -33.22 1.19
N GLY A 34 -18.98 -32.67 -0.05
CA GLY A 34 -18.61 -31.31 -0.31
C GLY A 34 -17.12 -30.99 -0.12
N GLU A 35 -16.25 -31.99 -0.03
CA GLU A 35 -14.80 -31.84 0.06
C GLU A 35 -14.20 -31.68 -1.34
N PHE A 36 -13.22 -30.78 -1.47
CA PHE A 36 -12.52 -30.52 -2.73
C PHE A 36 -11.40 -31.54 -2.99
N ASP A 37 -11.51 -32.23 -4.13
CA ASP A 37 -10.54 -33.23 -4.60
C ASP A 37 -9.45 -32.52 -5.43
N ILE A 38 -8.30 -32.32 -4.80
CA ILE A 38 -7.17 -31.60 -5.44
C ILE A 38 -6.54 -32.43 -6.56
N ASP A 39 -6.55 -33.75 -6.47
CA ASP A 39 -5.94 -34.61 -7.48
C ASP A 39 -6.76 -34.57 -8.78
N LYS A 40 -8.09 -34.60 -8.66
CA LYS A 40 -8.98 -34.37 -9.81
C LYS A 40 -8.83 -32.98 -10.43
N PHE A 41 -8.67 -31.96 -9.60
CA PHE A 41 -8.45 -30.61 -10.09
C PHE A 41 -7.13 -30.51 -10.85
N GLN A 42 -6.04 -31.04 -10.31
CA GLN A 42 -4.75 -31.09 -10.98
C GLN A 42 -4.80 -31.84 -12.32
N GLU A 43 -5.50 -32.98 -12.36
CA GLU A 43 -5.67 -33.75 -13.58
C GLU A 43 -6.42 -32.96 -14.66
N LEU A 44 -7.42 -32.17 -14.25
CA LEU A 44 -8.25 -31.37 -15.16
C LEU A 44 -7.49 -30.19 -15.79
N ILE A 45 -6.53 -29.59 -15.08
CA ILE A 45 -5.76 -28.43 -15.56
C ILE A 45 -4.39 -28.81 -16.12
N LYS A 46 -3.94 -30.05 -15.97
CA LYS A 46 -2.58 -30.54 -16.25
C LYS A 46 -2.07 -30.19 -17.66
N ASP A 47 -2.94 -30.24 -18.66
CA ASP A 47 -2.57 -30.01 -20.06
C ASP A 47 -2.77 -28.53 -20.47
N SER A 48 -3.42 -27.72 -19.63
CA SER A 48 -3.81 -26.34 -19.95
C SER A 48 -3.00 -25.29 -19.20
N VAL A 49 -2.38 -25.67 -18.09
CA VAL A 49 -1.65 -24.75 -17.21
C VAL A 49 -0.31 -25.35 -16.82
N GLY A 50 0.77 -24.59 -17.00
CA GLY A 50 2.08 -24.95 -16.44
C GLY A 50 2.03 -24.88 -14.92
N ILE A 51 2.16 -26.02 -14.24
CA ILE A 51 2.24 -26.06 -12.78
C ILE A 51 3.67 -25.73 -12.37
N ALA A 52 3.88 -24.62 -11.68
CA ALA A 52 5.17 -24.28 -11.12
C ALA A 52 5.44 -25.17 -9.89
N HIS A 53 6.50 -25.97 -9.96
CA HIS A 53 6.95 -26.80 -8.84
C HIS A 53 8.01 -26.14 -7.98
N GLU A 54 8.61 -25.05 -8.46
CA GLU A 54 9.58 -24.25 -7.74
C GLU A 54 8.95 -22.89 -7.39
N GLY A 55 8.88 -22.59 -6.12
CA GLY A 55 8.36 -21.34 -5.59
C GLY A 55 8.91 -21.07 -4.20
N TYR A 56 8.96 -19.81 -3.83
CA TYR A 56 9.26 -19.41 -2.46
C TYR A 56 8.00 -19.56 -1.61
N ASP A 57 8.07 -20.30 -0.51
CA ASP A 57 6.99 -20.40 0.48
C ASP A 57 7.52 -20.12 1.88
N LEU A 58 6.86 -19.21 2.60
CA LEU A 58 7.14 -18.93 3.99
C LEU A 58 6.63 -20.09 4.86
N ASN A 59 7.56 -20.87 5.42
CA ASN A 59 7.25 -21.94 6.35
C ASN A 59 7.62 -21.55 7.78
N PHE A 60 6.68 -21.68 8.71
CA PHE A 60 6.88 -21.47 10.14
C PHE A 60 6.00 -22.44 10.94
N LEU A 61 6.41 -22.70 12.17
CA LEU A 61 5.64 -23.57 13.06
C LEU A 61 4.29 -22.92 13.38
N GLY A 62 3.19 -23.64 13.12
CA GLY A 62 1.83 -23.16 13.36
C GLY A 62 1.15 -22.45 12.19
N LYS A 63 1.73 -22.45 10.96
CA LYS A 63 1.10 -21.88 9.77
C LYS A 63 -0.30 -22.46 9.52
N SER A 64 -0.43 -23.78 9.56
CA SER A 64 -1.72 -24.47 9.39
C SER A 64 -2.69 -24.18 10.54
N TYR A 65 -2.17 -24.06 11.77
CA TYR A 65 -2.96 -23.67 12.94
C TYR A 65 -3.53 -22.25 12.80
N ALA A 66 -2.73 -21.29 12.36
CA ALA A 66 -3.21 -19.92 12.09
C ALA A 66 -4.35 -19.90 11.04
N LYS A 67 -4.24 -20.70 9.97
CA LYS A 67 -5.31 -20.86 8.98
C LYS A 67 -6.57 -21.47 9.59
N LEU A 68 -6.42 -22.51 10.44
CA LEU A 68 -7.56 -23.09 11.17
C LEU A 68 -8.23 -22.05 12.05
N LEU A 69 -7.47 -21.26 12.83
CA LEU A 69 -8.03 -20.21 13.68
C LEU A 69 -8.83 -19.17 12.90
N ALA A 70 -8.36 -18.78 11.72
CA ALA A 70 -9.09 -17.88 10.85
C ALA A 70 -10.40 -18.48 10.31
N SER A 71 -10.43 -19.81 10.08
CA SER A 71 -11.56 -20.52 9.46
C SER A 71 -12.69 -20.91 10.41
N ILE A 72 -12.42 -21.03 11.71
CA ILE A 72 -13.44 -21.39 12.70
C ILE A 72 -14.26 -20.18 13.11
N ASP A 73 -15.57 -20.40 13.34
CA ASP A 73 -16.47 -19.35 13.81
C ASP A 73 -16.10 -18.90 15.25
N THR A 74 -16.45 -17.66 15.56
CA THR A 74 -16.37 -17.17 16.94
C THR A 74 -17.56 -17.65 17.75
N THR A 75 -17.30 -17.96 19.03
CA THR A 75 -18.35 -18.27 20.03
C THR A 75 -18.77 -17.05 20.84
N THR A 76 -18.14 -15.90 20.60
CA THR A 76 -18.46 -14.64 21.30
C THR A 76 -19.63 -13.91 20.64
N VAL A 77 -20.18 -12.94 21.36
CA VAL A 77 -21.24 -12.06 20.87
C VAL A 77 -20.87 -10.60 21.07
N ILE A 78 -21.31 -9.74 20.13
CA ILE A 78 -21.15 -8.29 20.29
C ILE A 78 -22.33 -7.77 21.12
N ILE A 79 -22.03 -7.09 22.21
CA ILE A 79 -23.03 -6.45 23.08
C ILE A 79 -22.88 -4.93 22.92
N PRO A 80 -23.97 -4.19 22.60
CA PRO A 80 -23.95 -2.74 22.53
C PRO A 80 -23.64 -2.12 23.92
N ASP A 81 -22.77 -1.10 23.93
CA ASP A 81 -22.62 -0.22 25.09
C ASP A 81 -23.73 0.84 25.05
N GLU A 82 -24.88 0.52 25.65
CA GLU A 82 -26.07 1.37 25.63
C GLU A 82 -25.82 2.74 26.31
N GLU A 83 -25.01 2.78 27.37
CA GLU A 83 -24.70 4.03 28.06
C GLU A 83 -23.89 4.98 27.15
N HIS A 84 -22.89 4.45 26.46
CA HIS A 84 -22.08 5.22 25.52
C HIS A 84 -22.86 5.62 24.28
N ASN A 85 -23.62 4.69 23.72
CA ASN A 85 -24.29 4.88 22.44
C ASN A 85 -25.50 5.83 22.53
N SER A 86 -26.11 5.98 23.72
CA SER A 86 -27.25 6.87 23.95
C SER A 86 -26.88 8.34 24.18
N LYS A 87 -25.58 8.66 24.32
CA LYS A 87 -25.14 10.05 24.50
C LYS A 87 -25.48 10.90 23.28
N PRO A 88 -25.91 12.18 23.48
CA PRO A 88 -26.31 13.06 22.38
C PRO A 88 -25.28 13.18 21.26
N GLU A 89 -23.98 13.17 21.57
CA GLU A 89 -22.87 13.23 20.62
C GLU A 89 -22.69 11.96 19.81
N ASN A 90 -23.19 10.81 20.30
CA ASN A 90 -22.96 9.49 19.70
C ASN A 90 -24.18 8.94 18.94
N ILE A 91 -25.39 9.41 19.27
CA ILE A 91 -26.67 8.82 18.79
C ILE A 91 -26.77 8.77 17.25
N ASN A 92 -26.12 9.70 16.55
CA ASN A 92 -26.10 9.77 15.08
C ASN A 92 -24.74 9.36 14.49
N SER A 93 -23.80 8.89 15.31
CA SER A 93 -22.47 8.45 14.82
C SER A 93 -22.61 7.24 13.92
N LYS A 94 -21.87 7.25 12.82
CA LYS A 94 -21.71 6.09 11.94
C LYS A 94 -20.41 5.33 12.22
N ASN A 95 -19.57 5.84 13.13
CA ASN A 95 -18.35 5.18 13.53
C ASN A 95 -18.64 4.05 14.50
N ILE A 96 -17.88 2.96 14.41
CA ILE A 96 -18.01 1.80 15.27
C ILE A 96 -16.67 1.61 16.00
N TYR A 97 -16.75 1.44 17.33
CA TYR A 97 -15.65 1.00 18.16
C TYR A 97 -16.02 -0.37 18.75
N ILE A 98 -15.15 -1.37 18.57
CA ILE A 98 -15.32 -2.72 19.11
C ILE A 98 -14.19 -2.96 20.10
N SER A 99 -14.55 -3.31 21.36
CA SER A 99 -13.60 -3.67 22.41
C SER A 99 -13.65 -5.17 22.65
N GLY A 100 -12.50 -5.83 22.70
CA GLY A 100 -12.39 -7.26 22.92
C GLY A 100 -11.18 -7.85 22.20
N ASP A 101 -11.17 -9.18 22.08
CA ASP A 101 -10.16 -9.85 21.25
C ASP A 101 -10.34 -9.48 19.79
N ASN A 102 -9.25 -9.10 19.12
CA ASN A 102 -9.31 -8.60 17.74
C ASN A 102 -9.54 -9.72 16.72
N LEU A 103 -9.17 -10.97 16.99
CA LEU A 103 -9.48 -12.10 16.12
C LEU A 103 -11.00 -12.35 16.07
N ASP A 104 -11.65 -12.34 17.24
CA ASP A 104 -13.10 -12.43 17.34
C ASP A 104 -13.80 -11.22 16.72
N GLY A 105 -13.30 -10.02 16.99
CA GLY A 105 -13.79 -8.77 16.39
C GLY A 105 -13.79 -8.83 14.86
N LEU A 106 -12.70 -9.29 14.24
CA LEU A 106 -12.59 -9.46 12.80
C LEU A 106 -13.60 -10.47 12.26
N LYS A 107 -13.81 -11.61 12.94
CA LYS A 107 -14.82 -12.62 12.56
C LYS A 107 -16.24 -12.05 12.59
N HIS A 108 -16.57 -11.24 13.59
CA HIS A 108 -17.84 -10.54 13.64
C HIS A 108 -18.01 -9.53 12.50
N LEU A 109 -16.94 -8.79 12.16
CA LEU A 109 -16.97 -7.83 11.06
C LEU A 109 -17.19 -8.51 9.71
N LEU A 110 -16.67 -9.70 9.47
CA LEU A 110 -16.86 -10.42 8.21
C LEU A 110 -18.34 -10.62 7.86
N LYS A 111 -19.21 -10.81 8.85
CA LYS A 111 -20.66 -11.02 8.62
C LYS A 111 -21.33 -9.87 7.87
N SER A 112 -20.82 -8.64 8.01
CA SER A 112 -21.45 -7.44 7.43
C SER A 112 -20.51 -6.64 6.52
N TYR A 113 -19.21 -6.80 6.66
CA TYR A 113 -18.19 -5.98 5.99
C TYR A 113 -17.24 -6.77 5.08
N SER A 114 -17.47 -8.06 4.82
CA SER A 114 -16.69 -8.81 3.84
C SER A 114 -16.70 -8.09 2.49
N GLY A 115 -15.53 -7.83 1.93
CA GLY A 115 -15.37 -7.15 0.65
C GLY A 115 -15.81 -5.68 0.60
N LYS A 116 -15.94 -5.00 1.76
CA LYS A 116 -16.48 -3.62 1.81
C LYS A 116 -15.50 -2.58 2.38
N VAL A 117 -14.42 -3.02 3.01
CA VAL A 117 -13.47 -2.11 3.67
C VAL A 117 -12.51 -1.56 2.63
N LYS A 118 -12.42 -0.23 2.54
CA LYS A 118 -11.55 0.46 1.58
C LYS A 118 -10.10 0.56 2.05
N CYS A 119 -9.90 0.77 3.35
CA CYS A 119 -8.58 0.96 3.93
C CYS A 119 -8.52 0.33 5.31
N ILE A 120 -7.47 -0.44 5.56
CA ILE A 120 -7.13 -0.99 6.87
C ILE A 120 -5.78 -0.41 7.28
N TYR A 121 -5.70 0.12 8.51
CA TYR A 121 -4.43 0.48 9.14
C TYR A 121 -4.29 -0.29 10.44
N ILE A 122 -3.14 -0.95 10.63
CA ILE A 122 -2.84 -1.67 11.88
C ILE A 122 -1.44 -1.32 12.38
N ASP A 123 -1.33 -1.30 13.69
CA ASP A 123 -0.09 -1.11 14.45
C ASP A 123 0.04 -2.31 15.41
N PRO A 124 0.55 -3.47 14.93
CA PRO A 124 0.65 -4.68 15.73
C PRO A 124 1.80 -4.59 16.74
N PRO A 125 1.88 -5.51 17.72
CA PRO A 125 3.09 -5.62 18.55
C PRO A 125 4.30 -5.94 17.67
N TYR A 126 5.43 -5.29 17.89
CA TYR A 126 6.64 -5.42 17.06
C TYR A 126 7.55 -6.57 17.48
N ASN A 127 7.19 -7.29 18.53
CA ASN A 127 7.97 -8.41 19.10
C ASN A 127 9.39 -8.01 19.52
N THR A 128 9.52 -6.83 20.11
CA THR A 128 10.81 -6.27 20.55
C THR A 128 11.35 -6.92 21.81
N GLY A 129 10.57 -7.79 22.45
CA GLY A 129 10.85 -8.36 23.77
C GLY A 129 10.53 -7.41 24.94
N SER A 130 10.29 -6.13 24.67
CA SER A 130 9.89 -5.11 25.66
C SER A 130 8.47 -4.57 25.47
N ASP A 131 7.82 -4.93 24.37
CA ASP A 131 6.45 -4.54 24.01
C ASP A 131 5.36 -5.38 24.69
N GLY A 132 5.75 -6.35 25.52
CA GLY A 132 4.83 -7.22 26.26
C GLY A 132 4.09 -8.22 25.38
N PHE A 133 4.50 -8.40 24.11
CA PHE A 133 3.89 -9.39 23.24
C PHE A 133 4.04 -10.80 23.81
N VAL A 134 2.90 -11.47 24.00
CA VAL A 134 2.80 -12.88 24.38
C VAL A 134 1.65 -13.49 23.58
N TYR A 135 1.91 -14.57 22.88
CA TYR A 135 0.88 -15.26 22.12
C TYR A 135 -0.12 -15.96 23.06
N ASN A 136 -1.40 -15.57 22.99
CA ASN A 136 -2.47 -16.03 23.89
C ASN A 136 -3.65 -16.68 23.16
N ASP A 137 -3.63 -16.82 21.83
CA ASP A 137 -4.75 -17.41 21.08
C ASP A 137 -4.84 -18.91 21.36
N ASN A 138 -5.45 -19.27 22.50
CA ASN A 138 -5.62 -20.66 22.93
C ASN A 138 -7.08 -21.08 22.81
N PHE A 139 -7.39 -21.94 21.84
CA PHE A 139 -8.72 -22.50 21.60
C PHE A 139 -8.94 -23.87 22.25
N ASN A 140 -8.09 -24.27 23.21
CA ASN A 140 -8.20 -25.50 24.00
C ASN A 140 -8.26 -26.80 23.16
N PHE A 141 -7.64 -26.82 21.98
CA PHE A 141 -7.53 -28.04 21.20
C PHE A 141 -6.68 -29.09 21.91
N THR A 142 -7.06 -30.36 21.76
CA THR A 142 -6.18 -31.49 22.14
C THR A 142 -5.19 -31.77 20.99
N SER A 143 -4.14 -32.59 21.33
CA SER A 143 -3.17 -33.03 20.33
C SER A 143 -3.84 -33.86 19.22
N GLU A 144 -4.77 -34.72 19.58
CA GLU A 144 -5.51 -35.59 18.66
C GLU A 144 -6.41 -34.78 17.72
N GLU A 145 -7.09 -33.74 18.24
CA GLU A 145 -7.89 -32.83 17.42
C GLU A 145 -7.05 -32.09 16.39
N LEU A 146 -5.86 -31.60 16.77
CA LEU A 146 -4.96 -30.92 15.84
C LEU A 146 -4.39 -31.85 14.79
N GLN A 147 -4.01 -33.08 15.19
CA GLN A 147 -3.57 -34.11 14.25
C GLN A 147 -4.63 -34.36 13.18
N THR A 148 -5.88 -34.57 13.60
CA THR A 148 -7.01 -34.85 12.70
C THR A 148 -7.34 -33.67 11.81
N LYS A 149 -7.48 -32.43 12.38
CA LYS A 149 -7.91 -31.23 11.64
C LYS A 149 -6.85 -30.71 10.68
N LEU A 150 -5.57 -30.86 11.01
CA LEU A 150 -4.44 -30.31 10.25
C LEU A 150 -3.64 -31.37 9.49
N SER A 151 -3.96 -32.66 9.67
CA SER A 151 -3.21 -33.79 9.08
C SER A 151 -1.70 -33.70 9.40
N ILE A 152 -1.36 -33.39 10.66
CA ILE A 152 0.02 -33.25 11.16
C ILE A 152 0.37 -34.35 12.15
N SER A 153 1.68 -34.55 12.40
CA SER A 153 2.15 -35.52 13.40
C SER A 153 1.85 -35.06 14.84
N GLU A 154 1.80 -36.02 15.77
CA GLU A 154 1.67 -35.77 17.21
C GLU A 154 2.77 -34.79 17.71
N GLU A 155 3.99 -34.96 17.25
CA GLU A 155 5.12 -34.12 17.61
C GLU A 155 4.88 -32.66 17.17
N GLN A 156 4.36 -32.45 15.95
CA GLN A 156 4.01 -31.13 15.45
C GLN A 156 2.85 -30.52 16.23
N ALA A 157 1.79 -31.29 16.49
CA ALA A 157 0.64 -30.84 17.28
C ALA A 157 1.08 -30.40 18.70
N ASN A 158 1.91 -31.22 19.37
CA ASN A 158 2.43 -30.89 20.70
C ASN A 158 3.32 -29.63 20.68
N LYS A 159 4.18 -29.44 19.67
CA LYS A 159 4.97 -28.21 19.51
C LYS A 159 4.09 -26.95 19.34
N ILE A 160 3.01 -27.04 18.56
CA ILE A 160 2.05 -25.94 18.39
C ILE A 160 1.37 -25.63 19.73
N LEU A 161 0.88 -26.66 20.43
CA LEU A 161 0.25 -26.50 21.75
C LEU A 161 1.21 -25.92 22.78
N ASP A 162 2.47 -26.28 22.74
CA ASP A 162 3.49 -25.70 23.60
C ASP A 162 3.70 -24.19 23.34
N LEU A 163 3.70 -23.77 22.07
CA LEU A 163 3.76 -22.35 21.75
C LEU A 163 2.56 -21.57 22.29
N THR A 164 1.36 -22.12 22.16
CA THR A 164 0.11 -21.48 22.61
C THR A 164 -0.02 -21.45 24.13
N LYS A 165 0.46 -22.49 24.84
CA LYS A 165 0.33 -22.62 26.31
C LYS A 165 1.37 -21.82 27.09
N ARG A 166 2.56 -21.62 26.55
CA ARG A 166 3.69 -20.99 27.26
C ARG A 166 3.76 -19.49 27.11
N GLY A 167 2.86 -18.88 26.32
CA GLY A 167 2.96 -17.46 26.05
C GLY A 167 4.26 -17.11 25.32
N SER A 168 4.52 -17.77 24.19
CA SER A 168 5.76 -17.57 23.45
C SER A 168 5.80 -16.22 22.72
N ALA A 169 6.94 -15.53 22.81
CA ALA A 169 7.28 -14.33 22.06
C ALA A 169 8.26 -14.65 20.90
N SER A 170 8.27 -15.88 20.38
CA SER A 170 9.11 -16.27 19.25
C SER A 170 8.57 -15.70 17.92
N HIS A 171 9.44 -15.59 16.91
CA HIS A 171 9.00 -15.20 15.54
C HIS A 171 7.88 -16.09 15.01
N SER A 172 7.89 -17.40 15.28
CA SER A 172 6.81 -18.31 14.89
C SER A 172 5.49 -17.99 15.59
N ALA A 173 5.52 -17.67 16.89
CA ALA A 173 4.33 -17.28 17.65
C ALA A 173 3.76 -15.95 17.12
N TRP A 174 4.63 -14.98 16.81
CA TRP A 174 4.23 -13.72 16.22
C TRP A 174 3.62 -13.92 14.82
N LEU A 175 4.24 -14.76 13.98
CA LEU A 175 3.71 -15.10 12.67
C LEU A 175 2.34 -15.78 12.74
N MET A 176 2.13 -16.71 13.71
CA MET A 176 0.82 -17.34 13.95
C MET A 176 -0.24 -16.28 14.33
N PHE A 177 0.10 -15.35 15.23
CA PHE A 177 -0.77 -14.26 15.65
C PHE A 177 -1.16 -13.38 14.47
N MET A 178 -0.20 -12.96 13.66
CA MET A 178 -0.43 -12.09 12.51
C MET A 178 -1.15 -12.80 11.36
N ALA A 179 -0.80 -14.03 11.05
CA ALA A 179 -1.34 -14.77 9.90
C ALA A 179 -2.87 -14.93 9.98
N SER A 180 -3.40 -15.31 11.14
CA SER A 180 -4.86 -15.45 11.34
C SER A 180 -5.60 -14.12 11.13
N ARG A 181 -5.04 -13.02 11.60
CA ARG A 181 -5.64 -11.68 11.51
C ARG A 181 -5.54 -11.07 10.12
N LEU A 182 -4.38 -11.24 9.47
CA LEU A 182 -4.18 -10.75 8.10
C LEU A 182 -5.03 -11.48 7.08
N GLN A 183 -5.28 -12.79 7.29
CA GLN A 183 -6.21 -13.55 6.44
C GLN A 183 -7.62 -12.96 6.50
N LEU A 184 -8.13 -12.69 7.71
CA LEU A 184 -9.45 -12.07 7.89
C LEU A 184 -9.48 -10.61 7.37
N ALA A 185 -8.40 -9.87 7.56
CA ALA A 185 -8.27 -8.52 7.05
C ALA A 185 -8.35 -8.47 5.51
N LYS A 186 -7.72 -9.43 4.81
CA LYS A 186 -7.84 -9.57 3.35
C LYS A 186 -9.29 -9.77 2.91
N ASP A 187 -10.04 -10.60 3.63
CA ASP A 187 -11.45 -10.91 3.31
C ASP A 187 -12.38 -9.70 3.56
N LEU A 188 -12.01 -8.80 4.47
CA LEU A 188 -12.73 -7.55 4.70
C LEU A 188 -12.49 -6.51 3.59
N LEU A 189 -11.31 -6.48 2.99
CA LEU A 189 -10.98 -5.50 1.95
C LEU A 189 -11.83 -5.69 0.70
N ASN A 190 -12.29 -4.59 0.11
CA ASN A 190 -12.84 -4.59 -1.25
C ASN A 190 -11.73 -4.77 -2.28
N GLU A 191 -12.07 -4.96 -3.55
CA GLU A 191 -11.09 -5.29 -4.61
C GLU A 191 -10.02 -4.21 -4.79
N ASP A 192 -10.38 -2.94 -4.65
CA ASP A 192 -9.47 -1.80 -4.73
C ASP A 192 -9.04 -1.28 -3.34
N GLY A 193 -9.18 -2.13 -2.32
CA GLY A 193 -8.82 -1.83 -0.94
C GLY A 193 -7.32 -1.96 -0.68
N VAL A 194 -6.85 -1.25 0.33
CA VAL A 194 -5.44 -1.21 0.74
C VAL A 194 -5.28 -1.50 2.22
N ILE A 195 -4.15 -2.09 2.60
CA ILE A 195 -3.75 -2.27 3.98
C ILE A 195 -2.40 -1.62 4.24
N PHE A 196 -2.28 -0.92 5.36
CA PHE A 196 -1.05 -0.36 5.90
C PHE A 196 -0.73 -1.01 7.23
N ILE A 197 0.51 -1.43 7.41
CA ILE A 197 0.95 -2.17 8.60
C ILE A 197 2.24 -1.53 9.13
N SER A 198 2.17 -0.90 10.30
CA SER A 198 3.36 -0.39 10.99
C SER A 198 4.19 -1.53 11.56
N ILE A 199 5.50 -1.42 11.48
CA ILE A 199 6.43 -2.41 12.02
C ILE A 199 7.83 -1.80 12.19
N ASP A 200 8.64 -2.37 13.06
CA ASP A 200 10.05 -2.06 13.12
C ASP A 200 10.92 -3.16 12.48
N ASN A 201 12.22 -3.04 12.61
CA ASN A 201 13.17 -3.98 12.01
C ASN A 201 13.17 -5.39 12.63
N HIS A 202 12.51 -5.63 13.78
CA HIS A 202 12.50 -6.95 14.41
C HIS A 202 11.69 -7.96 13.59
N GLU A 203 10.52 -7.56 13.12
CA GLU A 203 9.61 -8.44 12.37
C GLU A 203 9.35 -7.99 10.92
N TYR A 204 9.99 -6.91 10.45
CA TYR A 204 9.80 -6.42 9.08
C TYR A 204 9.93 -7.50 8.01
N ALA A 205 11.03 -8.27 8.04
CA ALA A 205 11.29 -9.30 7.04
C ALA A 205 10.24 -10.41 7.08
N ASN A 206 9.89 -10.86 8.28
CA ASN A 206 8.87 -11.89 8.50
C ASN A 206 7.49 -11.42 8.05
N LEU A 207 7.13 -10.16 8.37
CA LEU A 207 5.87 -9.55 7.96
C LEU A 207 5.77 -9.42 6.44
N LYS A 208 6.85 -8.97 5.77
CA LYS A 208 6.88 -8.85 4.31
C LYS A 208 6.58 -10.18 3.64
N LEU A 209 7.29 -11.25 4.05
CA LEU A 209 7.10 -12.58 3.52
C LEU A 209 5.71 -13.17 3.83
N LEU A 210 5.18 -12.89 5.02
CA LEU A 210 3.83 -13.28 5.39
C LEU A 210 2.78 -12.58 4.53
N CYS A 211 2.93 -11.28 4.32
CA CYS A 211 2.03 -10.50 3.46
C CYS A 211 2.12 -10.95 2.00
N ASP A 212 3.30 -11.26 1.47
CA ASP A 212 3.44 -11.84 0.14
C ASP A 212 2.68 -13.16 0.01
N SER A 213 2.75 -14.03 1.03
CA SER A 213 2.01 -15.30 1.05
C SER A 213 0.48 -15.12 1.15
N ILE A 214 -0.01 -14.04 1.78
CA ILE A 214 -1.45 -13.81 2.00
C ILE A 214 -2.03 -12.94 0.88
N PHE A 215 -1.44 -11.79 0.59
CA PHE A 215 -1.97 -10.81 -0.37
C PHE A 215 -1.50 -11.06 -1.80
N GLY A 216 -0.34 -11.69 -1.99
CA GLY A 216 0.38 -11.84 -3.25
C GLY A 216 1.50 -10.81 -3.37
N GLU A 217 2.69 -11.23 -3.84
CA GLU A 217 3.85 -10.37 -4.03
C GLU A 217 3.56 -9.25 -5.04
N GLU A 218 2.78 -9.54 -6.07
CA GLU A 218 2.36 -8.61 -7.11
C GLU A 218 1.49 -7.45 -6.59
N ASN A 219 0.86 -7.62 -5.44
CA ASN A 219 0.00 -6.62 -4.79
C ASN A 219 0.75 -5.72 -3.80
N PHE A 220 2.06 -5.92 -3.65
CA PHE A 220 2.91 -5.03 -2.86
C PHE A 220 3.00 -3.65 -3.52
N ILE A 221 2.69 -2.59 -2.76
CA ILE A 221 2.78 -1.21 -3.23
C ILE A 221 4.14 -0.63 -2.88
N GLU A 222 4.44 -0.52 -1.57
CA GLU A 222 5.65 0.16 -1.10
C GLU A 222 5.93 -0.17 0.39
N MET A 223 7.18 0.00 0.77
CA MET A 223 7.62 0.10 2.15
C MET A 223 7.96 1.57 2.45
N PHE A 224 7.12 2.21 3.25
CA PHE A 224 7.38 3.58 3.69
C PHE A 224 8.32 3.58 4.89
N SER A 225 9.35 4.41 4.82
CA SER A 225 10.25 4.68 5.94
C SER A 225 9.75 5.89 6.71
N TRP A 226 9.26 5.66 7.94
CA TRP A 226 8.77 6.71 8.81
C TRP A 226 9.86 7.15 9.78
N VAL A 227 10.21 8.43 9.75
CA VAL A 227 11.16 9.02 10.70
C VAL A 227 10.46 9.22 12.04
N LYS A 228 10.69 8.29 12.99
CA LYS A 228 10.11 8.31 14.33
C LYS A 228 10.74 9.41 15.20
N THR A 229 12.03 9.67 15.04
CA THR A 229 12.75 10.65 15.86
C THR A 229 13.93 11.26 15.12
N SER A 230 14.14 12.56 15.32
CA SER A 230 15.35 13.28 14.89
C SER A 230 16.50 13.17 15.93
N THR A 231 16.19 12.75 17.17
CA THR A 231 17.14 12.65 18.29
C THR A 231 17.22 11.22 18.83
N PRO A 232 17.80 10.27 18.07
CA PRO A 232 17.88 8.89 18.52
C PRO A 232 18.78 8.73 19.74
N PRO A 233 18.57 7.68 20.58
CA PRO A 233 19.33 7.45 21.79
C PRO A 233 20.83 7.43 21.56
N SER A 234 21.61 8.12 22.39
CA SER A 234 23.07 8.24 22.27
C SER A 234 23.83 7.00 22.74
N LEU A 235 23.18 6.11 23.50
CA LEU A 235 23.81 4.92 24.11
C LEU A 235 23.94 3.73 23.15
N SER A 236 23.46 3.85 21.92
CA SER A 236 23.61 2.78 20.92
C SER A 236 25.05 2.63 20.45
N THR A 237 25.61 1.41 20.54
CA THR A 237 27.01 1.10 20.21
C THR A 237 27.27 0.84 18.72
N LYS A 238 26.27 0.44 17.97
CA LYS A 238 26.41 0.04 16.55
C LYS A 238 25.73 1.01 15.58
N SER A 239 24.48 1.31 15.81
CA SER A 239 23.69 2.17 14.94
C SER A 239 22.61 2.88 15.78
N ARG A 240 22.30 4.12 15.42
CA ARG A 240 21.26 4.91 16.04
C ARG A 240 19.99 4.84 15.16
N LYS A 241 18.97 4.13 15.63
CA LYS A 241 17.72 3.95 14.89
C LYS A 241 16.90 5.25 14.92
N THR A 242 16.50 5.70 13.75
CA THR A 242 15.66 6.88 13.58
C THR A 242 14.31 6.55 12.94
N ASN A 243 14.20 5.39 12.29
CA ASN A 243 13.08 5.04 11.45
C ASN A 243 12.39 3.77 11.92
N GLU A 244 11.08 3.71 11.66
CA GLU A 244 10.24 2.52 11.59
C GLU A 244 9.68 2.39 10.18
N TYR A 245 8.93 1.34 9.90
CA TYR A 245 8.45 1.02 8.56
C TYR A 245 6.94 0.89 8.55
N ILE A 246 6.33 1.19 7.39
CA ILE A 246 4.93 0.93 7.13
C ILE A 246 4.87 0.16 5.80
N LEU A 247 4.44 -1.10 5.87
CA LEU A 247 4.18 -1.89 4.66
C LEU A 247 2.80 -1.57 4.10
N CYS A 248 2.71 -1.48 2.78
CA CYS A 248 1.47 -1.22 2.07
C CYS A 248 1.23 -2.26 0.98
N TYR A 249 0.03 -2.87 1.01
CA TYR A 249 -0.45 -3.81 0.00
C TYR A 249 -1.83 -3.42 -0.51
N GLU A 250 -2.09 -3.66 -1.79
CA GLU A 250 -3.44 -3.70 -2.34
C GLU A 250 -4.04 -5.09 -2.13
N LYS A 251 -5.37 -5.21 -2.13
CA LYS A 251 -6.02 -6.52 -2.22
C LYS A 251 -5.85 -7.13 -3.61
N LEU A 252 -6.10 -6.35 -4.65
CA LEU A 252 -5.85 -6.68 -6.05
C LEU A 252 -5.17 -5.50 -6.74
N ARG A 253 -4.08 -5.79 -7.45
CA ARG A 253 -3.33 -4.79 -8.20
C ARG A 253 -4.22 -4.07 -9.22
N ASN A 254 -4.10 -2.75 -9.25
CA ASN A 254 -4.84 -1.90 -10.15
C ASN A 254 -3.98 -0.74 -10.68
N ASP A 255 -4.51 0.02 -11.63
CA ASP A 255 -3.80 1.14 -12.27
C ASP A 255 -4.07 2.50 -11.60
N TYR A 256 -4.66 2.52 -10.40
CA TYR A 256 -4.94 3.77 -9.69
C TYR A 256 -3.65 4.49 -9.32
N LYS A 257 -3.70 5.80 -9.50
CA LYS A 257 -2.57 6.67 -9.21
C LYS A 257 -2.78 7.29 -7.83
N TYR A 258 -2.00 6.84 -6.86
CA TYR A 258 -2.05 7.43 -5.52
C TYR A 258 -1.60 8.88 -5.54
N LEU A 259 -2.29 9.72 -4.77
CA LEU A 259 -2.05 11.15 -4.66
C LEU A 259 -1.22 11.42 -3.41
N GLY A 260 -0.12 12.12 -3.58
CA GLY A 260 0.74 12.60 -2.50
C GLY A 260 0.55 14.09 -2.25
N GLU A 261 1.66 14.82 -2.17
CA GLU A 261 1.62 16.28 -2.02
C GLU A 261 1.07 16.96 -3.27
N THR A 262 0.37 18.07 -3.10
CA THR A 262 0.03 18.99 -4.19
C THR A 262 1.31 19.55 -4.80
N LEU A 263 1.31 19.71 -6.10
CA LEU A 263 2.30 20.55 -6.75
C LEU A 263 1.90 21.99 -6.46
N ASP A 264 2.70 22.69 -5.67
CA ASP A 264 2.55 24.14 -5.57
C ASP A 264 2.57 24.71 -6.98
N GLY A 265 1.61 25.57 -7.32
CA GLY A 265 1.40 26.16 -8.65
C GLY A 265 2.53 27.09 -9.13
N GLY A 266 3.77 26.72 -8.82
CA GLY A 266 4.98 27.38 -9.27
C GLY A 266 5.53 26.83 -10.58
N ASP A 267 6.48 27.54 -11.14
CA ASP A 267 7.17 27.11 -12.34
C ASP A 267 8.11 25.92 -12.07
N GLN A 268 8.09 24.91 -12.96
CA GLN A 268 8.93 23.71 -12.87
C GLN A 268 9.98 23.66 -13.98
N PRO A 269 11.20 23.16 -13.72
CA PRO A 269 12.24 23.07 -14.74
C PRO A 269 11.89 22.05 -15.82
N LEU A 270 12.02 22.45 -17.09
CA LEU A 270 11.87 21.57 -18.24
C LEU A 270 13.15 20.81 -18.57
N LEU A 271 14.31 21.35 -18.16
CA LEU A 271 15.60 20.71 -18.31
C LEU A 271 15.79 19.58 -17.31
N ASN A 272 16.48 18.52 -17.74
CA ASN A 272 16.92 17.43 -16.90
C ASN A 272 18.24 16.85 -17.45
N THR A 273 19.33 17.14 -16.77
CA THR A 273 20.68 16.68 -17.14
C THR A 273 20.74 15.16 -17.26
N GLY A 274 21.26 14.66 -18.37
CA GLY A 274 21.35 13.24 -18.69
C GLY A 274 20.25 12.74 -19.64
N ASN A 275 19.27 13.57 -19.97
CA ASN A 275 18.33 13.25 -21.05
C ASN A 275 18.99 13.45 -22.44
N ALA A 276 18.45 12.77 -23.43
CA ALA A 276 18.87 13.03 -24.82
C ALA A 276 18.58 14.48 -25.23
N ARG A 277 19.55 15.11 -25.92
CA ARG A 277 19.34 16.44 -26.47
C ARG A 277 18.25 16.44 -27.54
N ARG A 278 17.44 17.49 -27.50
CA ARG A 278 16.30 17.70 -28.41
C ARG A 278 16.14 19.16 -28.73
N THR A 279 15.71 19.42 -29.95
CA THR A 279 15.27 20.75 -30.33
C THR A 279 13.76 20.84 -30.14
N LEU A 280 13.31 21.82 -29.37
CA LEU A 280 11.90 22.09 -29.09
C LEU A 280 11.53 23.50 -29.57
N THR A 281 10.31 23.64 -30.14
CA THR A 281 9.78 24.90 -30.63
C THR A 281 8.66 25.38 -29.74
N PHE A 282 8.88 26.50 -29.05
CA PHE A 282 7.91 27.09 -28.14
C PHE A 282 7.18 28.26 -28.82
N PRO A 283 5.85 28.27 -28.84
CA PRO A 283 5.08 29.40 -29.35
C PRO A 283 5.41 30.71 -28.58
N LYS A 284 5.60 31.78 -29.31
CA LYS A 284 6.02 33.08 -28.75
C LYS A 284 5.07 33.62 -27.67
N GLU A 285 3.78 33.41 -27.84
CA GLU A 285 2.72 33.81 -26.94
C GLU A 285 2.64 33.00 -25.65
N LYS A 286 3.32 31.87 -25.61
CA LYS A 286 3.34 30.94 -24.45
C LYS A 286 4.59 31.08 -23.60
N VAL A 287 5.60 31.86 -24.02
CA VAL A 287 6.86 32.03 -23.32
C VAL A 287 7.05 33.44 -22.81
N TYR A 288 7.16 33.59 -21.50
CA TYR A 288 7.43 34.86 -20.83
C TYR A 288 8.89 34.96 -20.39
N PHE A 289 9.58 36.02 -20.79
CA PHE A 289 10.91 36.36 -20.34
C PHE A 289 10.83 37.30 -19.15
N SER A 290 11.09 36.83 -17.95
CA SER A 290 10.89 37.64 -16.73
C SER A 290 12.04 38.63 -16.45
N SER A 291 13.24 38.38 -16.98
CA SER A 291 14.39 39.26 -16.76
C SER A 291 14.39 40.43 -17.71
N HIS A 292 14.56 41.65 -17.17
CA HIS A 292 14.75 42.87 -17.98
C HIS A 292 16.02 42.82 -18.83
N SER A 293 17.06 42.05 -18.41
CA SER A 293 18.30 41.88 -19.20
C SER A 293 18.09 41.07 -20.48
N MET A 294 16.93 40.46 -20.65
CA MET A 294 16.54 39.70 -21.84
C MET A 294 15.63 40.49 -22.78
N ARG A 295 15.50 41.83 -22.60
CA ARG A 295 14.75 42.70 -23.51
C ARG A 295 15.59 43.09 -24.73
N GLY A 296 14.93 43.34 -25.86
CA GLY A 296 15.57 43.69 -27.12
C GLY A 296 16.00 42.49 -27.96
N HIS A 297 16.96 42.72 -28.86
CA HIS A 297 17.40 41.75 -29.83
C HIS A 297 18.37 40.71 -29.24
N ILE A 298 18.00 39.48 -29.30
CA ILE A 298 18.82 38.35 -28.85
C ILE A 298 19.22 37.51 -30.06
N LYS A 299 20.53 37.38 -30.31
CA LYS A 299 21.09 36.52 -31.34
C LYS A 299 21.17 35.08 -30.87
N PRO A 300 21.24 34.08 -31.79
CA PRO A 300 21.52 32.72 -31.41
C PRO A 300 22.77 32.59 -30.56
N TYR A 301 22.69 31.82 -29.48
CA TYR A 301 23.84 31.51 -28.61
C TYR A 301 23.61 30.26 -27.79
N THR A 302 24.70 29.68 -27.28
CA THR A 302 24.65 28.61 -26.31
C THR A 302 24.93 29.17 -24.92
N SER A 303 24.04 28.90 -23.98
CA SER A 303 24.17 29.32 -22.59
C SER A 303 25.19 28.50 -21.82
N GLU A 304 25.60 29.01 -20.64
CA GLU A 304 26.56 28.32 -19.76
C GLU A 304 26.10 26.94 -19.26
N ILE A 305 24.77 26.66 -19.28
CA ILE A 305 24.18 25.38 -18.91
C ILE A 305 23.95 24.47 -20.12
N GLY A 306 24.48 24.83 -21.29
CA GLY A 306 24.43 24.00 -22.49
C GLY A 306 23.12 24.05 -23.26
N VAL A 307 22.20 24.98 -22.96
CA VAL A 307 20.99 25.23 -23.77
C VAL A 307 21.32 26.22 -24.89
N THR A 308 20.95 25.88 -26.11
CA THR A 308 21.20 26.73 -27.29
C THR A 308 19.88 27.36 -27.78
N LEU A 309 19.87 28.68 -27.95
CA LEU A 309 18.85 29.39 -28.73
C LEU A 309 19.25 29.33 -30.21
N ASN A 310 18.43 28.70 -31.05
CA ASN A 310 18.77 28.43 -32.44
C ASN A 310 18.38 29.53 -33.41
N ASN A 311 17.49 30.46 -33.01
CA ASN A 311 17.00 31.54 -33.85
C ASN A 311 17.15 32.91 -33.19
N SER A 312 17.21 33.98 -33.98
CA SER A 312 17.14 35.34 -33.46
C SER A 312 15.71 35.68 -33.04
N ILE A 313 15.56 36.32 -31.90
CA ILE A 313 14.28 36.82 -31.37
C ILE A 313 14.44 38.26 -30.92
N ASN A 314 13.35 39.02 -30.92
CA ASN A 314 13.30 40.35 -30.31
C ASN A 314 12.23 40.33 -29.20
N VAL A 315 12.69 40.54 -27.95
CA VAL A 315 11.81 40.48 -26.77
C VAL A 315 11.37 41.92 -26.43
N ASN A 316 10.06 42.15 -26.41
CA ASN A 316 9.47 43.45 -26.11
C ASN A 316 9.56 43.83 -24.63
N GLU A 317 9.17 45.02 -24.24
CA GLU A 317 9.19 45.54 -22.85
C GLU A 317 8.27 44.68 -21.94
N GLU A 318 7.23 44.11 -22.48
CA GLU A 318 6.29 43.25 -21.76
C GLU A 318 6.85 41.85 -21.50
N GLY A 319 7.93 41.45 -22.18
CA GLY A 319 8.60 40.15 -21.98
C GLY A 319 8.21 39.05 -22.95
N PHE A 320 7.62 39.41 -24.09
CA PHE A 320 7.25 38.42 -25.11
C PHE A 320 8.11 38.58 -26.37
N ALA A 321 8.44 37.45 -27.00
CA ALA A 321 9.21 37.44 -28.22
C ALA A 321 8.34 37.71 -29.47
N ASP A 322 8.96 38.26 -30.51
CA ASP A 322 8.34 38.51 -31.83
C ASP A 322 8.17 37.22 -32.66
N ASN A 323 8.99 36.18 -32.36
CA ASN A 323 9.00 34.90 -33.05
C ASN A 323 8.91 33.72 -32.04
N ASN A 324 8.56 32.54 -32.55
CA ASN A 324 8.68 31.31 -31.77
C ASN A 324 10.13 31.10 -31.30
N ILE A 325 10.27 30.54 -30.09
CA ILE A 325 11.57 30.33 -29.47
C ILE A 325 12.00 28.89 -29.73
N ILE A 326 13.11 28.72 -30.43
CA ILE A 326 13.66 27.40 -30.79
C ILE A 326 14.85 27.12 -29.90
N LEU A 327 14.70 26.19 -28.96
CA LEU A 327 15.75 25.81 -28.02
C LEU A 327 16.22 24.39 -28.28
N ASP A 328 17.54 24.16 -28.20
CA ASP A 328 18.16 22.83 -28.17
C ASP A 328 18.75 22.59 -26.78
N GLY A 329 18.39 21.45 -26.16
CA GLY A 329 18.82 21.13 -24.80
C GLY A 329 18.42 19.74 -24.35
N GLU A 330 18.82 19.35 -23.13
CA GLU A 330 18.45 18.09 -22.48
C GLU A 330 17.08 18.22 -21.80
N PHE A 331 16.01 18.19 -22.61
CA PHE A 331 14.64 18.41 -22.12
C PHE A 331 13.97 17.13 -21.65
N LYS A 332 13.06 17.25 -20.65
CA LYS A 332 12.20 16.18 -20.17
C LYS A 332 11.18 15.73 -21.21
N TRP A 333 10.73 16.66 -22.08
CA TRP A 333 9.64 16.45 -23.01
C TRP A 333 10.13 16.22 -24.44
N THR A 334 9.31 15.52 -25.21
CA THR A 334 9.42 15.43 -26.67
C THR A 334 8.61 16.57 -27.29
N GLU A 335 8.80 16.83 -28.60
CA GLU A 335 8.01 17.84 -29.33
C GLU A 335 6.51 17.51 -29.28
N GLU A 336 6.15 16.24 -29.44
CA GLU A 336 4.76 15.77 -29.36
C GLU A 336 4.15 16.02 -27.95
N PHE A 337 4.91 15.73 -26.88
CA PHE A 337 4.46 15.97 -25.53
C PHE A 337 4.32 17.47 -25.25
N LEU A 338 5.25 18.29 -25.76
CA LEU A 338 5.20 19.74 -25.67
C LEU A 338 3.93 20.29 -26.32
N ALA A 339 3.60 19.85 -27.55
CA ALA A 339 2.38 20.26 -28.24
C ALA A 339 1.12 19.94 -27.43
N ASN A 340 1.01 18.73 -26.90
CA ASN A 340 -0.10 18.30 -26.05
C ASN A 340 -0.24 19.14 -24.76
N GLU A 341 0.88 19.55 -24.15
CA GLU A 341 0.85 20.39 -22.95
C GLU A 341 0.47 21.84 -23.28
N ILE A 342 0.89 22.37 -24.43
CA ILE A 342 0.48 23.69 -24.90
C ILE A 342 -1.03 23.74 -25.15
N ASP A 343 -1.60 22.71 -25.74
CA ASP A 343 -3.05 22.59 -25.96
C ASP A 343 -3.84 22.55 -24.66
N LYS A 344 -3.25 22.03 -23.58
CA LYS A 344 -3.83 22.04 -22.23
C LYS A 344 -3.69 23.39 -21.49
N GLY A 345 -3.09 24.41 -22.11
CA GLY A 345 -2.94 25.73 -21.52
C GLY A 345 -1.59 25.98 -20.85
N THR A 346 -0.66 25.01 -20.83
CA THR A 346 0.66 25.19 -20.23
C THR A 346 1.40 26.39 -20.81
N THR A 347 1.99 27.22 -19.96
CA THR A 347 2.83 28.36 -20.29
C THR A 347 4.27 28.17 -19.83
N PHE A 348 5.17 29.00 -20.32
CA PHE A 348 6.61 28.84 -20.05
C PHE A 348 7.21 30.17 -19.59
N ILE A 349 8.27 30.06 -18.77
CA ILE A 349 9.03 31.21 -18.29
C ILE A 349 10.53 30.98 -18.45
N ILE A 350 11.25 31.99 -18.96
CA ILE A 350 12.70 32.07 -19.00
C ILE A 350 13.13 33.23 -18.09
N LYS A 351 13.88 32.90 -17.02
CA LYS A 351 14.23 33.88 -15.96
C LYS A 351 15.57 34.57 -16.14
N SER A 352 16.43 34.06 -17.03
CA SER A 352 17.75 34.63 -17.26
C SER A 352 18.36 34.17 -18.60
N ASN A 353 19.51 34.74 -18.95
CA ASN A 353 20.31 34.36 -20.12
C ASN A 353 20.88 32.93 -20.08
N LYS A 354 20.68 32.18 -18.98
CA LYS A 354 20.97 30.76 -18.92
C LYS A 354 20.03 29.92 -19.80
N LEU A 355 18.92 30.48 -20.26
CA LEU A 355 17.89 29.80 -21.05
C LEU A 355 17.28 28.59 -20.35
N SER A 356 17.33 28.54 -19.02
CA SER A 356 16.68 27.50 -18.24
C SER A 356 15.16 27.70 -18.30
N ILE A 357 14.54 27.14 -19.35
CA ILE A 357 13.11 27.22 -19.54
C ILE A 357 12.36 26.38 -18.49
N ARG A 358 11.29 26.94 -17.96
CA ARG A 358 10.42 26.33 -16.95
C ARG A 358 8.99 26.37 -17.44
N PHE A 359 8.16 25.44 -17.03
CA PHE A 359 6.75 25.39 -17.41
C PHE A 359 5.84 25.65 -16.20
N ILE A 360 4.68 26.23 -16.46
CA ILE A 360 3.60 26.53 -15.51
C ILE A 360 2.34 25.87 -16.06
N ARG A 361 1.69 25.01 -15.28
CA ARG A 361 0.39 24.41 -15.60
C ARG A 361 -0.71 25.15 -14.87
N ASP A 362 -1.85 25.32 -15.51
CA ASP A 362 -3.05 25.94 -14.91
C ASP A 362 -3.74 24.99 -13.91
N GLU A 363 -3.51 23.68 -14.02
CA GLU A 363 -4.10 22.70 -13.13
C GLU A 363 -3.16 22.40 -11.95
N GLU A 364 -3.73 22.37 -10.74
CA GLU A 364 -3.05 21.83 -9.57
C GLU A 364 -2.71 20.36 -9.83
N GLY A 365 -1.44 20.06 -9.89
CA GLY A 365 -0.94 18.69 -10.07
C GLY A 365 -0.71 18.02 -8.73
N TRP A 366 -0.75 16.68 -8.72
CA TRP A 366 -0.40 15.86 -7.57
C TRP A 366 0.89 15.09 -7.86
N LYS A 367 1.82 15.13 -6.91
CA LYS A 367 2.98 14.24 -6.92
C LYS A 367 2.53 12.85 -6.51
N ARG A 368 3.31 11.83 -6.88
CA ARG A 368 3.18 10.52 -6.26
C ARG A 368 3.68 10.60 -4.81
N PRO A 369 3.10 9.82 -3.87
CA PRO A 369 3.66 9.72 -2.53
C PRO A 369 5.13 9.31 -2.60
N THR A 370 5.96 9.90 -1.75
CA THR A 370 7.33 9.42 -1.54
C THR A 370 7.32 8.34 -0.46
N ASN A 371 8.24 7.39 -0.54
CA ASN A 371 8.36 6.34 0.46
C ASN A 371 9.13 6.77 1.73
N PHE A 372 9.34 8.05 1.90
CA PHE A 372 10.02 8.64 3.06
C PHE A 372 9.10 9.65 3.75
N ILE A 373 8.62 9.31 4.95
CA ILE A 373 7.67 10.12 5.73
C ILE A 373 8.43 10.80 6.86
N LYS A 374 8.41 12.14 6.90
CA LYS A 374 8.96 12.98 7.98
C LYS A 374 7.85 13.49 8.87
N GLU A 375 8.14 13.66 10.17
CA GLU A 375 7.21 14.25 11.16
C GLU A 375 6.59 15.59 10.72
N SER A 376 7.33 16.40 9.97
CA SER A 376 6.86 17.70 9.47
C SER A 376 5.69 17.63 8.48
N ILE A 377 5.35 16.42 7.99
CA ILE A 377 4.23 16.19 7.06
C ILE A 377 2.94 15.84 7.83
N ILE A 378 3.09 15.39 9.06
CA ILE A 378 1.97 15.07 9.96
C ILE A 378 1.73 16.30 10.85
N SER A 379 1.16 17.34 10.29
CA SER A 379 0.50 18.35 11.12
C SER A 379 -0.80 17.71 11.62
N PRO A 380 -1.01 17.57 12.93
CA PRO A 380 -2.31 17.14 13.42
C PRO A 380 -3.30 18.26 13.09
N VAL A 381 -4.05 18.08 12.02
CA VAL A 381 -5.31 18.78 11.86
C VAL A 381 -6.25 18.06 12.82
N LEU A 382 -6.30 18.55 14.05
CA LEU A 382 -7.35 18.25 15.00
C LEU A 382 -8.65 18.91 14.55
#